data_ccc8ab86df1cf7194f554cf871ccb906
#
_entry.id   ccc8ab86df1cf7194f554cf871ccb906
#
_cell.length_a   1.000
_cell.length_b   1.000
_cell.length_c   1.000
_cell.angle_alpha   90.00
_cell.angle_beta   90.00
_cell.angle_gamma   90.00
#
_symmetry.space_group_name_H-M   'P 1'
#
loop_
_entity.id
_entity.type
_entity.pdbx_description
1 polymer ?
#
loop_
_entity_poly.entity_id
_entity_poly.type
_entity_poly.pdbx_seq_one_letter_code
_entity_poly.pdbx_strand_id
1 'polypeptide(L)'
;MVLIAGATHTGKTALAQRLLEKYKFPYLSIDHLKMGLIRSGKTSLSVTDDENLTPYLWSIVKEIIKTAIENGQNLIVEGCYIPFDWKKDFEPEYLSKIKY
;
A
#
# COMPACT_ATOMS: atom_id res chain seq x y z
N MET A 1 8.90 -0.10 -10.88
CA MET A 1 9.31 -0.60 -9.55
C MET A 1 8.33 -0.13 -8.49
N VAL A 2 7.99 -1.00 -7.57
CA VAL A 2 7.10 -0.67 -6.46
C VAL A 2 7.90 -0.75 -5.16
N LEU A 3 7.78 0.26 -4.32
CA LEU A 3 8.36 0.27 -2.98
C LEU A 3 7.25 0.16 -1.94
N ILE A 4 7.34 -0.85 -1.08
CA ILE A 4 6.40 -1.03 0.01
C ILE A 4 7.07 -0.61 1.31
N ALA A 5 6.44 0.26 2.06
CA ALA A 5 6.91 0.69 3.36
C ALA A 5 5.90 0.28 4.43
N GLY A 6 6.38 -0.40 5.47
CA GLY A 6 5.53 -0.91 6.54
C GLY A 6 5.10 0.14 7.54
N ALA A 7 5.08 -0.23 8.82
CA ALA A 7 4.53 0.61 9.90
C ALA A 7 5.09 2.03 9.92
N THR A 8 4.21 2.98 10.17
CA THR A 8 4.46 4.40 9.99
C THR A 8 5.32 5.07 11.05
N HIS A 9 5.52 4.42 12.21
CA HIS A 9 6.20 5.05 13.35
C HIS A 9 7.71 4.87 13.36
N THR A 10 8.31 4.43 12.25
CA THR A 10 9.73 4.09 12.17
C THR A 10 10.54 4.98 11.24
N GLY A 11 9.99 6.13 10.83
CA GLY A 11 10.65 7.01 9.88
C GLY A 11 10.46 6.61 8.41
N LYS A 12 9.72 5.56 8.13
CA LYS A 12 9.47 5.11 6.76
C LYS A 12 8.64 6.10 5.95
N THR A 13 7.75 6.83 6.61
CA THR A 13 6.97 7.88 5.96
C THR A 13 7.90 9.00 5.46
N ALA A 14 8.90 9.36 6.25
CA ALA A 14 9.87 10.37 5.83
C ALA A 14 10.69 9.90 4.63
N LEU A 15 11.08 8.61 4.60
CA LEU A 15 11.79 8.05 3.46
C LEU A 15 10.92 8.05 2.20
N ALA A 16 9.67 7.63 2.33
CA ALA A 16 8.74 7.64 1.21
C ALA A 16 8.52 9.05 0.67
N GLN A 17 8.41 10.03 1.56
CA GLN A 17 8.24 11.43 1.18
C GLN A 17 9.47 11.95 0.44
N ARG A 18 10.68 11.59 0.87
CA ARG A 18 11.90 11.95 0.17
C ARG A 18 11.95 11.37 -1.24
N LEU A 19 11.52 10.12 -1.40
CA LEU A 19 11.48 9.47 -2.70
C LEU A 19 10.47 10.14 -3.61
N LEU A 20 9.32 10.54 -3.07
CA LEU A 20 8.34 11.29 -3.83
C LEU A 20 8.92 12.62 -4.31
N GLU A 21 9.57 13.38 -3.44
CA GLU A 21 10.13 14.69 -3.76
C GLU A 21 11.30 14.59 -4.74
N LYS A 22 12.20 13.62 -4.53
CA LYS A 22 13.41 13.49 -5.32
C LYS A 22 13.16 12.84 -6.67
N TYR A 23 12.38 11.77 -6.70
CA TYR A 23 12.17 10.96 -7.90
C TYR A 23 10.81 11.14 -8.53
N LYS A 24 9.91 11.88 -7.90
CA LYS A 24 8.54 12.11 -8.39
C LYS A 24 7.73 10.83 -8.54
N PHE A 25 7.99 9.83 -7.72
CA PHE A 25 7.22 8.59 -7.74
C PHE A 25 5.83 8.83 -7.16
N PRO A 26 4.77 8.32 -7.79
CA PRO A 26 3.44 8.35 -7.20
C PRO A 26 3.41 7.67 -5.84
N TYR A 27 2.59 8.19 -4.95
CA TYR A 27 2.53 7.77 -3.55
C TYR A 27 1.11 7.34 -3.20
N LEU A 28 0.94 6.12 -2.70
CA LEU A 28 -0.32 5.62 -2.20
C LEU A 28 -0.22 5.42 -0.69
N SER A 29 -0.97 6.22 0.08
CA SER A 29 -1.13 5.99 1.50
C SER A 29 -2.34 5.09 1.74
N ILE A 30 -2.12 3.94 2.36
CA ILE A 30 -3.22 3.02 2.68
C ILE A 30 -4.19 3.67 3.67
N ASP A 31 -3.70 4.53 4.56
CA ASP A 31 -4.56 5.27 5.47
C ASP A 31 -5.51 6.23 4.74
N HIS A 32 -5.04 6.88 3.69
CA HIS A 32 -5.90 7.72 2.87
C HIS A 32 -6.97 6.91 2.14
N LEU A 33 -6.60 5.75 1.63
CA LEU A 33 -7.55 4.83 1.01
C LEU A 33 -8.61 4.38 2.03
N LYS A 34 -8.17 4.01 3.23
CA LYS A 34 -9.06 3.62 4.33
C LYS A 34 -10.08 4.71 4.61
N MET A 35 -9.62 5.93 4.83
CA MET A 35 -10.50 7.04 5.16
C MET A 35 -11.43 7.40 4.02
N GLY A 36 -10.94 7.30 2.78
CA GLY A 36 -11.78 7.54 1.61
C GLY A 36 -12.94 6.54 1.51
N LEU A 37 -12.67 5.27 1.74
CA LEU A 37 -13.70 4.24 1.71
C LEU A 37 -14.71 4.40 2.83
N ILE A 38 -14.24 4.68 4.05
CA ILE A 38 -15.13 4.86 5.20
C ILE A 38 -16.00 6.11 5.03
N ARG A 39 -15.39 7.24 4.69
CA ARG A 39 -16.10 8.52 4.60
C ARG A 39 -17.06 8.58 3.42
N SER A 40 -16.77 7.85 2.35
CA SER A 40 -17.66 7.78 1.18
C SER A 40 -18.81 6.78 1.35
N GLY A 41 -18.81 6.01 2.44
CA GLY A 41 -19.83 4.99 2.69
C GLY A 41 -19.70 3.73 1.84
N LYS A 42 -18.53 3.50 1.23
CA LYS A 42 -18.29 2.31 0.41
C LYS A 42 -18.01 1.06 1.24
N THR A 43 -17.81 1.20 2.53
CA THR A 43 -17.64 0.07 3.44
C THR A 43 -18.47 0.31 4.70
N SER A 44 -18.93 -0.78 5.31
CA SER A 44 -19.60 -0.73 6.61
C SER A 44 -18.60 -0.78 7.78
N LEU A 45 -17.32 -1.00 7.50
CA LEU A 45 -16.29 -1.05 8.54
C LEU A 45 -16.02 0.35 9.08
N SER A 46 -15.62 0.41 10.36
CA SER A 46 -15.29 1.67 11.01
C SER A 46 -13.79 1.78 11.23
N VAL A 47 -13.33 2.96 11.66
CA VAL A 47 -11.90 3.20 11.94
C VAL A 47 -11.35 2.32 13.04
N THR A 48 -12.20 1.69 13.86
CA THR A 48 -11.79 0.84 14.97
C THR A 48 -11.77 -0.64 14.61
N ASP A 49 -12.15 -1.02 13.39
CA ASP A 49 -12.21 -2.41 12.94
C ASP A 49 -10.90 -2.86 12.29
N ASP A 50 -9.77 -2.64 12.95
CA ASP A 50 -8.45 -2.92 12.36
C ASP A 50 -8.27 -4.36 11.92
N GLU A 51 -8.82 -5.32 12.67
CA GLU A 51 -8.71 -6.73 12.30
C GLU A 51 -9.40 -7.05 10.98
N ASN A 52 -10.52 -6.37 10.70
CA ASN A 52 -11.27 -6.56 9.47
C ASN A 52 -10.77 -5.64 8.35
N LEU A 53 -10.20 -4.49 8.71
CA LEU A 53 -9.69 -3.53 7.74
C LEU A 53 -8.44 -4.05 7.02
N THR A 54 -7.55 -4.75 7.72
CA THR A 54 -6.32 -5.24 7.09
C THR A 54 -6.60 -6.12 5.86
N PRO A 55 -7.38 -7.22 5.97
CA PRO A 55 -7.65 -8.04 4.78
C PRO A 55 -8.49 -7.31 3.75
N TYR A 56 -9.42 -6.46 4.18
CA TYR A 56 -10.26 -5.71 3.25
C TYR A 56 -9.44 -4.72 2.42
N LEU A 57 -8.61 -3.92 3.07
CA LEU A 57 -7.77 -2.93 2.38
C LEU A 57 -6.71 -3.62 1.53
N TRP A 58 -6.07 -4.66 2.06
CA TRP A 58 -5.03 -5.37 1.32
C TRP A 58 -5.57 -6.02 0.06
N SER A 59 -6.80 -6.51 0.08
CA SER A 59 -7.40 -7.09 -1.11
C SER A 59 -7.49 -6.09 -2.26
N ILE A 60 -7.61 -4.80 -1.94
CA ILE A 60 -7.64 -3.72 -2.93
C ILE A 60 -6.22 -3.31 -3.29
N VAL A 61 -5.38 -3.09 -2.29
CA VAL A 61 -4.02 -2.57 -2.47
C VAL A 61 -3.16 -3.52 -3.31
N LYS A 62 -3.25 -4.83 -3.07
CA LYS A 62 -2.45 -5.79 -3.83
C LYS A 62 -2.78 -5.74 -5.32
N GLU A 63 -4.03 -5.49 -5.68
CA GLU A 63 -4.45 -5.39 -7.08
C GLU A 63 -3.96 -4.08 -7.70
N ILE A 64 -3.93 -3.00 -6.93
CA ILE A 64 -3.34 -1.73 -7.37
C ILE A 64 -1.84 -1.92 -7.65
N ILE A 65 -1.14 -2.62 -6.78
CA ILE A 65 0.29 -2.91 -6.95
C ILE A 65 0.53 -3.73 -8.22
N LYS A 66 -0.27 -4.78 -8.44
CA LYS A 66 -0.15 -5.59 -9.65
C LYS A 66 -0.37 -4.77 -10.91
N THR A 67 -1.38 -3.91 -10.90
CA THR A 67 -1.68 -3.03 -12.02
C THR A 67 -0.50 -2.10 -12.32
N ALA A 68 0.08 -1.50 -11.28
CA ALA A 68 1.25 -0.64 -11.46
C ALA A 68 2.43 -1.39 -12.08
N ILE A 69 2.68 -2.60 -11.61
CA ILE A 69 3.77 -3.44 -12.14
C ILE A 69 3.52 -3.80 -13.60
N GLU A 70 2.30 -4.22 -13.93
CA GLU A 70 1.93 -4.60 -15.29
C GLU A 70 2.08 -3.42 -16.28
N ASN A 71 1.81 -2.22 -15.81
CA ASN A 71 1.94 -1.00 -16.61
C ASN A 71 3.35 -0.39 -16.59
N GLY A 72 4.30 -1.05 -15.93
CA GLY A 72 5.66 -0.52 -15.82
C GLY A 72 5.77 0.78 -15.05
N GLN A 73 4.83 1.04 -14.15
CA GLN A 73 4.79 2.27 -13.38
C GLN A 73 5.54 2.12 -12.05
N ASN A 74 6.11 3.24 -11.60
CA ASN A 74 6.69 3.33 -10.27
C ASN A 74 5.60 3.73 -9.28
N LEU A 75 5.61 3.13 -8.09
CA LEU A 75 4.61 3.42 -7.07
C LEU A 75 5.23 3.21 -5.69
N ILE A 76 4.96 4.15 -4.79
CA ILE A 76 5.33 4.01 -3.38
C ILE A 76 4.04 3.71 -2.61
N VAL A 77 4.03 2.59 -1.88
CA VAL A 77 2.88 2.18 -1.06
C VAL A 77 3.30 2.21 0.40
N GLU A 78 2.57 2.93 1.23
CA GLU A 78 2.89 3.09 2.65
C GLU A 78 1.64 2.93 3.50
N GLY A 79 1.80 2.26 4.65
CA GLY A 79 0.73 2.09 5.61
C GLY A 79 0.92 0.88 6.51
N CYS A 80 0.14 0.80 7.57
CA CYS A 80 0.22 -0.29 8.54
C CYS A 80 -0.69 -1.48 8.21
N TYR A 81 -1.41 -1.44 7.11
CA TYR A 81 -2.35 -2.48 6.71
C TYR A 81 -1.77 -3.47 5.70
N ILE A 82 -0.45 -3.63 5.71
CA ILE A 82 0.24 -4.62 4.88
C ILE A 82 0.40 -5.88 5.73
N PRO A 83 -0.18 -7.03 5.31
CA PRO A 83 -0.07 -8.26 6.10
C PRO A 83 1.38 -8.72 6.23
N PHE A 84 1.67 -9.38 7.33
CA PHE A 84 2.99 -9.94 7.58
C PHE A 84 3.43 -10.88 6.45
N ASP A 85 2.50 -11.64 5.90
CA ASP A 85 2.76 -12.65 4.87
C ASP A 85 2.38 -12.16 3.47
N TRP A 86 2.53 -10.87 3.21
CA TRP A 86 2.10 -10.25 1.95
C TRP A 86 2.73 -10.86 0.71
N LYS A 87 3.93 -11.43 0.83
CA LYS A 87 4.65 -11.99 -0.32
C LYS A 87 3.92 -13.15 -0.98
N LYS A 88 3.11 -13.88 -0.23
CA LYS A 88 2.35 -15.02 -0.77
C LYS A 88 1.32 -14.61 -1.83
N ASP A 89 0.91 -13.35 -1.82
CA ASP A 89 -0.11 -12.84 -2.72
C ASP A 89 0.45 -12.41 -4.08
N PHE A 90 1.76 -12.54 -4.28
CA PHE A 90 2.43 -12.16 -5.52
C PHE A 90 3.22 -13.32 -6.09
N GLU A 91 3.10 -13.52 -7.40
CA GLU A 91 3.93 -14.48 -8.12
C GLU A 91 5.38 -13.97 -8.19
N PRO A 92 6.37 -14.86 -8.41
CA PRO A 92 7.78 -14.46 -8.43
C PRO A 92 8.10 -13.31 -9.38
N GLU A 93 7.44 -13.25 -10.53
CA GLU A 93 7.67 -12.18 -11.50
C GLU A 93 7.24 -10.80 -10.96
N TYR A 94 6.19 -10.74 -10.12
CA TYR A 94 5.81 -9.51 -9.44
C TYR A 94 6.78 -9.19 -8.31
N LEU A 95 7.15 -10.21 -7.52
CA LEU A 95 8.05 -10.01 -6.38
C LEU A 95 9.40 -9.42 -6.79
N SER A 96 9.90 -9.76 -7.97
CA SER A 96 11.18 -9.24 -8.46
C SER A 96 11.15 -7.73 -8.67
N LYS A 97 9.96 -7.14 -8.76
CA LYS A 97 9.77 -5.71 -9.01
C LYS A 97 9.34 -4.93 -7.78
N ILE A 98 9.24 -5.61 -6.63
CA ILE A 98 8.82 -5.01 -5.37
C ILE A 98 10.00 -4.91 -4.43
N LYS A 99 10.16 -3.75 -3.79
CA LYS A 99 11.13 -3.54 -2.70
C LYS A 99 10.39 -3.22 -1.41
N TYR A 100 10.79 -3.89 -0.35
CA TYR A 100 10.20 -3.70 0.98
C TYR A 100 11.11 -2.94 1.91
#